data_330b33687ff38adf1421432759085166
#
_entry.id   330b33687ff38adf1421432759085166
#
_cell.length_a   1.000
_cell.length_b   1.000
_cell.length_c   1.000
_cell.angle_alpha   90.00
_cell.angle_beta   90.00
_cell.angle_gamma   90.00
#
_symmetry.space_group_name_H-M   'P 1'
#
loop_
_entity.id
_entity.type
_entity.pdbx_description
1 polymer ?
#
loop_
_entity_poly.entity_id
_entity_poly.type
_entity_poly.pdbx_seq_one_letter_code
_entity_poly.pdbx_strand_id
1 'polypeptide(L)'
;MPFLYETHMHTSQASACGKCTGKEHARFYKEQGYTGIIMTDHFFGGNTAIDRKLPWEERIDLFWRGYEDAKEEGDRIGLDVFFGLEQNFRFDEYLIYGLTKEYMKAHPEMEHWTRQQQLEEVHKAGGCVIQAHPFRMRGYMDRIRLGPDFADGIEVANAGNEALDDARAWRYGKEKGLVMTAGSDNHRSPADELYGVRLEKRLTSISDYVKMIMNRNVIGLYVPEGRFELAGVPEIDERHKAYLLDDSGQDIPAPKEWID
;
A
#
# COMPACT_ATOMS: atom_id res chain seq x y z
N MET A 1 23.20 10.66 -1.89
CA MET A 1 22.56 9.49 -1.26
C MET A 1 21.15 9.37 -1.83
N PRO A 2 20.60 8.18 -2.06
CA PRO A 2 19.22 8.03 -2.53
C PRO A 2 18.24 8.59 -1.50
N PHE A 3 17.09 9.04 -1.97
CA PHE A 3 16.00 9.54 -1.14
C PHE A 3 15.14 8.37 -0.68
N LEU A 4 14.90 8.28 0.62
CA LEU A 4 14.17 7.17 1.24
C LEU A 4 12.73 7.59 1.57
N TYR A 5 11.76 6.80 1.11
CA TYR A 5 10.34 7.03 1.35
C TYR A 5 9.65 5.79 1.92
N GLU A 6 8.85 6.00 2.96
CA GLU A 6 7.84 5.05 3.40
C GLU A 6 6.61 5.18 2.51
N THR A 7 6.05 4.06 2.05
CA THR A 7 4.94 4.07 1.09
C THR A 7 3.65 3.46 1.60
N HIS A 8 3.67 2.84 2.80
CA HIS A 8 2.51 2.15 3.35
C HIS A 8 2.44 2.30 4.87
N MET A 9 1.49 3.09 5.37
CA MET A 9 1.33 3.33 6.80
C MET A 9 -0.07 3.84 7.18
N HIS A 10 -0.43 3.68 8.47
CA HIS A 10 -1.77 3.91 8.99
C HIS A 10 -1.77 4.77 10.25
N THR A 11 -2.70 5.73 10.32
CA THR A 11 -2.89 6.60 11.47
C THR A 11 -4.06 6.18 12.35
N SER A 12 -4.02 6.58 13.61
CA SER A 12 -5.17 6.42 14.52
C SER A 12 -6.35 7.33 14.19
N GLN A 13 -6.15 8.34 13.33
CA GLN A 13 -7.19 9.27 12.92
C GLN A 13 -8.13 8.69 11.87
N ALA A 14 -7.66 7.79 11.01
CA ALA A 14 -8.46 7.25 9.92
C ALA A 14 -8.52 5.72 9.87
N SER A 15 -7.55 5.00 10.46
CA SER A 15 -7.51 3.53 10.53
C SER A 15 -7.77 3.04 11.94
N ALA A 16 -8.73 2.13 12.14
CA ALA A 16 -9.10 1.61 13.47
C ALA A 16 -7.97 0.79 14.15
N CYS A 17 -7.04 0.23 13.36
CA CYS A 17 -5.85 -0.48 13.82
C CYS A 17 -4.67 0.47 14.10
N GLY A 18 -4.68 1.71 13.60
CA GLY A 18 -3.65 2.71 13.86
C GLY A 18 -3.54 3.07 15.34
N LYS A 19 -2.30 3.26 15.83
CA LYS A 19 -1.99 3.56 17.24
C LYS A 19 -1.32 4.92 17.43
N CYS A 20 -0.87 5.54 16.33
CA CYS A 20 -0.20 6.82 16.34
C CYS A 20 -0.89 7.79 15.40
N THR A 21 -0.79 9.09 15.72
CA THR A 21 -1.26 10.17 14.86
C THR A 21 -0.30 10.38 13.69
N GLY A 22 -0.77 11.09 12.65
CA GLY A 22 0.09 11.46 11.53
C GLY A 22 1.32 12.24 11.97
N LYS A 23 1.16 13.15 12.93
CA LYS A 23 2.25 13.94 13.52
C LYS A 23 3.30 13.10 14.24
N GLU A 24 2.89 12.09 15.01
CA GLU A 24 3.81 11.17 15.68
C GLU A 24 4.60 10.36 14.68
N HIS A 25 3.96 9.86 13.63
CA HIS A 25 4.63 9.17 12.52
C HIS A 25 5.64 10.09 11.81
N ALA A 26 5.26 11.33 11.48
CA ALA A 26 6.15 12.27 10.81
C ALA A 26 7.45 12.50 11.61
N ARG A 27 7.35 12.69 12.93
CA ARG A 27 8.52 12.86 13.80
C ARG A 27 9.40 11.61 13.81
N PHE A 28 8.78 10.45 14.01
CA PHE A 28 9.50 9.19 14.07
C PHE A 28 10.27 8.91 12.76
N TYR A 29 9.62 8.98 11.60
CA TYR A 29 10.28 8.71 10.32
C TYR A 29 11.37 9.73 9.99
N LYS A 30 11.21 11.00 10.41
CA LYS A 30 12.26 12.00 10.30
C LYS A 30 13.49 11.62 11.12
N GLU A 31 13.30 11.16 12.36
CA GLU A 31 14.39 10.69 13.23
C GLU A 31 15.07 9.44 12.67
N GLN A 32 14.33 8.57 11.96
CA GLN A 32 14.89 7.40 11.28
C GLN A 32 15.61 7.74 9.95
N GLY A 33 15.67 9.02 9.58
CA GLY A 33 16.40 9.47 8.39
C GLY A 33 15.66 9.33 7.08
N TYR A 34 14.34 9.10 7.11
CA TYR A 34 13.51 9.12 5.90
C TYR A 34 13.43 10.53 5.31
N THR A 35 13.39 10.59 3.98
CA THR A 35 13.15 11.82 3.23
C THR A 35 11.67 12.20 3.28
N GLY A 36 10.80 11.20 3.22
CA GLY A 36 9.35 11.41 3.28
C GLY A 36 8.56 10.15 3.56
N ILE A 37 7.27 10.35 3.72
CA ILE A 37 6.25 9.33 3.99
C ILE A 37 5.02 9.54 3.10
N ILE A 38 4.34 8.45 2.74
CA ILE A 38 3.05 8.49 2.06
C ILE A 38 2.03 7.85 3.00
N MET A 39 1.05 8.63 3.43
CA MET A 39 -0.03 8.17 4.32
C MET A 39 -1.04 7.37 3.50
N THR A 40 -1.35 6.14 3.93
CA THR A 40 -2.22 5.20 3.18
C THR A 40 -3.25 4.54 4.10
N ASP A 41 -3.94 5.35 4.88
CA ASP A 41 -4.97 4.84 5.79
C ASP A 41 -6.01 3.95 5.10
N HIS A 42 -6.59 3.00 5.85
CA HIS A 42 -7.66 2.14 5.36
C HIS A 42 -8.89 2.93 4.95
N PHE A 43 -9.26 2.82 3.68
CA PHE A 43 -10.47 3.41 3.15
C PHE A 43 -11.73 2.67 3.64
N PHE A 44 -12.89 3.12 3.24
CA PHE A 44 -14.17 2.70 3.83
C PHE A 44 -14.55 1.22 3.59
N GLY A 45 -13.92 0.55 2.63
CA GLY A 45 -14.02 -0.92 2.45
C GLY A 45 -13.21 -1.72 3.48
N GLY A 46 -12.18 -1.10 4.06
CA GLY A 46 -11.24 -1.71 5.00
C GLY A 46 -11.52 -1.44 6.47
N ASN A 47 -10.48 -1.52 7.30
CA ASN A 47 -10.52 -1.32 8.75
C ASN A 47 -10.46 0.18 9.12
N THR A 48 -11.37 0.98 8.57
CA THR A 48 -11.47 2.42 8.84
C THR A 48 -11.95 2.72 10.26
N ALA A 49 -11.46 3.83 10.84
CA ALA A 49 -11.97 4.40 12.08
C ALA A 49 -13.15 5.35 11.86
N ILE A 50 -13.44 5.69 10.61
CA ILE A 50 -14.46 6.69 10.26
C ILE A 50 -15.86 6.06 10.29
N ASP A 51 -16.80 6.69 10.98
CA ASP A 51 -18.19 6.23 11.01
C ASP A 51 -18.82 6.32 9.61
N ARG A 52 -19.17 5.15 9.07
CA ARG A 52 -19.76 5.01 7.72
C ARG A 52 -21.16 5.62 7.59
N LYS A 53 -21.81 6.00 8.70
CA LYS A 53 -23.15 6.63 8.70
C LYS A 53 -23.11 8.13 8.44
N LEU A 54 -21.95 8.74 8.55
CA LEU A 54 -21.76 10.17 8.28
C LEU A 54 -21.95 10.46 6.78
N PRO A 55 -22.34 11.70 6.42
CA PRO A 55 -22.38 12.15 5.04
C PRO A 55 -21.02 11.96 4.34
N TRP A 56 -21.04 11.65 3.05
CA TRP A 56 -19.83 11.33 2.28
C TRP A 56 -18.73 12.38 2.43
N GLU A 57 -19.06 13.65 2.22
CA GLU A 57 -18.06 14.73 2.30
C GLU A 57 -17.42 14.84 3.69
N GLU A 58 -18.21 14.63 4.76
CA GLU A 58 -17.71 14.64 6.13
C GLU A 58 -16.79 13.44 6.39
N ARG A 59 -17.12 12.25 5.84
CA ARG A 59 -16.24 11.09 5.91
C ARG A 59 -14.89 11.36 5.25
N ILE A 60 -14.89 11.99 4.08
CA ILE A 60 -13.64 12.35 3.39
C ILE A 60 -12.85 13.38 4.19
N ASP A 61 -13.50 14.37 4.78
CA ASP A 61 -12.81 15.36 5.62
C ASP A 61 -12.14 14.70 6.85
N LEU A 62 -12.83 13.76 7.49
CA LEU A 62 -12.27 13.00 8.61
C LEU A 62 -11.14 12.07 8.17
N PHE A 63 -11.28 11.41 7.02
CA PHE A 63 -10.28 10.50 6.46
C PHE A 63 -8.95 11.21 6.17
N TRP A 64 -9.00 12.45 5.70
CA TRP A 64 -7.82 13.25 5.38
C TRP A 64 -7.06 13.77 6.60
N ARG A 65 -7.63 13.73 7.80
CA ARG A 65 -7.02 14.30 9.02
C ARG A 65 -5.67 13.70 9.38
N GLY A 66 -5.50 12.40 9.17
CA GLY A 66 -4.21 11.74 9.44
C GLY A 66 -3.09 12.30 8.56
N TYR A 67 -3.38 12.43 7.27
CA TYR A 67 -2.47 13.07 6.32
C TYR A 67 -2.24 14.55 6.64
N GLU A 68 -3.28 15.32 6.90
CA GLU A 68 -3.20 16.76 7.19
C GLU A 68 -2.34 17.02 8.45
N ASP A 69 -2.51 16.22 9.51
CA ASP A 69 -1.71 16.27 10.74
C ASP A 69 -0.23 15.92 10.48
N ALA A 70 0.02 14.87 9.69
CA ALA A 70 1.37 14.51 9.28
C ALA A 70 2.04 15.58 8.40
N LYS A 71 1.27 16.17 7.47
CA LYS A 71 1.75 17.20 6.53
C LYS A 71 2.13 18.47 7.26
N GLU A 72 1.31 18.96 8.18
CA GLU A 72 1.63 20.12 9.01
C GLU A 72 2.93 19.94 9.76
N GLU A 73 3.11 18.79 10.42
CA GLU A 73 4.35 18.49 11.14
C GLU A 73 5.52 18.28 10.18
N GLY A 74 5.32 17.56 9.08
CA GLY A 74 6.34 17.34 8.06
C GLY A 74 6.91 18.64 7.50
N ASP A 75 6.06 19.60 7.20
CA ASP A 75 6.47 20.95 6.73
C ASP A 75 7.33 21.66 7.78
N ARG A 76 6.99 21.50 9.06
CA ARG A 76 7.73 22.12 10.17
C ARG A 76 9.12 21.53 10.38
N ILE A 77 9.27 20.20 10.18
CA ILE A 77 10.53 19.47 10.45
C ILE A 77 11.33 19.13 9.20
N GLY A 78 10.84 19.48 8.00
CA GLY A 78 11.48 19.21 6.73
C GLY A 78 11.41 17.73 6.32
N LEU A 79 10.26 17.08 6.51
CA LEU A 79 9.92 15.76 6.01
C LEU A 79 8.87 15.91 4.89
N ASP A 80 9.08 15.25 3.75
CA ASP A 80 8.07 15.19 2.69
C ASP A 80 6.89 14.33 3.17
N VAL A 81 5.66 14.82 3.00
CA VAL A 81 4.47 14.06 3.34
C VAL A 81 3.50 14.10 2.17
N PHE A 82 3.10 12.94 1.70
CA PHE A 82 2.16 12.77 0.60
C PHE A 82 0.95 11.93 1.02
N PHE A 83 -0.12 12.06 0.23
CA PHE A 83 -1.35 11.32 0.44
C PHE A 83 -1.45 10.12 -0.49
N GLY A 84 -1.96 9.02 0.03
CA GLY A 84 -2.48 7.84 -0.61
C GLY A 84 -3.60 7.25 0.23
N LEU A 85 -4.11 6.10 -0.15
CA LEU A 85 -5.09 5.34 0.63
C LEU A 85 -4.92 3.84 0.37
N GLU A 86 -5.42 3.01 1.28
CA GLU A 86 -5.51 1.58 1.09
C GLU A 86 -6.97 1.14 0.97
N GLN A 87 -7.35 0.61 -0.20
CA GLN A 87 -8.68 0.05 -0.47
C GLN A 87 -8.68 -1.46 -0.31
N ASN A 88 -9.71 -1.97 0.35
CA ASN A 88 -9.89 -3.40 0.62
C ASN A 88 -11.03 -4.00 -0.21
N PHE A 89 -10.76 -5.14 -0.85
CA PHE A 89 -11.74 -5.97 -1.55
C PHE A 89 -11.89 -7.34 -0.87
N ARG A 90 -12.25 -7.33 0.40
CA ARG A 90 -12.50 -8.49 1.26
C ARG A 90 -11.23 -9.26 1.67
N PHE A 91 -10.33 -9.62 0.75
CA PHE A 91 -9.10 -10.38 1.06
C PHE A 91 -7.88 -9.90 0.29
N ASP A 92 -8.03 -8.98 -0.60
CA ASP A 92 -6.95 -8.30 -1.32
C ASP A 92 -7.08 -6.79 -1.13
N GLU A 93 -5.94 -6.15 -1.00
CA GLU A 93 -5.83 -4.74 -0.67
C GLU A 93 -4.97 -4.03 -1.70
N TYR A 94 -5.27 -2.75 -1.93
CA TYR A 94 -4.63 -1.94 -2.95
C TYR A 94 -4.29 -0.55 -2.43
N LEU A 95 -3.03 -0.17 -2.59
CA LEU A 95 -2.56 1.19 -2.33
C LEU A 95 -2.85 2.05 -3.55
N ILE A 96 -3.51 3.17 -3.33
CA ILE A 96 -3.88 4.12 -4.37
C ILE A 96 -3.14 5.42 -4.10
N TYR A 97 -2.46 5.93 -5.12
CA TYR A 97 -1.74 7.20 -5.06
C TYR A 97 -2.20 8.14 -6.15
N GLY A 98 -2.19 9.45 -5.85
CA GLY A 98 -2.47 10.50 -6.82
C GLY A 98 -3.88 11.06 -6.81
N LEU A 99 -4.79 10.52 -5.98
CA LEU A 99 -6.11 11.13 -5.79
C LEU A 99 -6.04 12.39 -4.93
N THR A 100 -6.91 13.36 -5.18
CA THR A 100 -7.06 14.57 -4.37
C THR A 100 -8.30 14.50 -3.49
N LYS A 101 -8.34 15.32 -2.45
CA LYS A 101 -9.50 15.45 -1.55
C LYS A 101 -10.77 15.84 -2.31
N GLU A 102 -10.62 16.79 -3.24
CA GLU A 102 -11.71 17.28 -4.08
C GLU A 102 -12.25 16.19 -5.00
N TYR A 103 -11.35 15.41 -5.62
CA TYR A 103 -11.75 14.26 -6.43
C TYR A 103 -12.55 13.26 -5.59
N MET A 104 -12.04 12.86 -4.42
CA MET A 104 -12.71 11.90 -3.55
C MET A 104 -14.09 12.41 -3.07
N LYS A 105 -14.23 13.71 -2.75
CA LYS A 105 -15.53 14.30 -2.40
C LYS A 105 -16.53 14.26 -3.54
N ALA A 106 -16.07 14.44 -4.78
CA ALA A 106 -16.93 14.44 -5.97
C ALA A 106 -17.35 13.03 -6.42
N HIS A 107 -16.71 11.97 -5.90
CA HIS A 107 -16.90 10.58 -6.36
C HIS A 107 -17.33 9.63 -5.23
N PRO A 108 -18.55 9.76 -4.67
CA PRO A 108 -19.01 8.87 -3.60
C PRO A 108 -19.15 7.40 -4.03
N GLU A 109 -19.23 7.12 -5.33
CA GLU A 109 -19.24 5.78 -5.91
C GLU A 109 -17.93 5.00 -5.67
N MET A 110 -16.85 5.66 -5.28
CA MET A 110 -15.57 5.02 -4.90
C MET A 110 -15.76 3.91 -3.85
N GLU A 111 -16.74 4.06 -2.95
CA GLU A 111 -17.03 3.07 -1.92
C GLU A 111 -17.48 1.72 -2.50
N HIS A 112 -17.98 1.72 -3.74
CA HIS A 112 -18.58 0.56 -4.39
C HIS A 112 -17.91 0.16 -5.70
N TRP A 113 -16.77 0.76 -6.02
CA TRP A 113 -16.02 0.37 -7.22
C TRP A 113 -15.65 -1.12 -7.19
N THR A 114 -15.74 -1.75 -8.34
CA THR A 114 -15.04 -3.00 -8.59
C THR A 114 -13.54 -2.71 -8.75
N ARG A 115 -12.69 -3.73 -8.73
CA ARG A 115 -11.25 -3.58 -8.97
C ARG A 115 -10.96 -2.93 -10.33
N GLN A 116 -11.69 -3.36 -11.36
CA GLN A 116 -11.57 -2.78 -12.70
C GLN A 116 -11.97 -1.30 -12.71
N GLN A 117 -13.11 -0.94 -12.12
CA GLN A 117 -13.53 0.46 -12.01
C GLN A 117 -12.52 1.28 -11.21
N GLN A 118 -11.99 0.74 -10.11
CA GLN A 118 -10.94 1.39 -9.34
C GLN A 118 -9.74 1.74 -10.21
N LEU A 119 -9.20 0.76 -10.96
CA LEU A 119 -8.03 0.98 -11.82
C LEU A 119 -8.33 2.06 -12.87
N GLU A 120 -9.45 1.93 -13.57
CA GLU A 120 -9.84 2.86 -14.64
C GLU A 120 -10.05 4.30 -14.13
N GLU A 121 -10.79 4.45 -13.02
CA GLU A 121 -11.09 5.79 -12.49
C GLU A 121 -9.86 6.43 -11.84
N VAL A 122 -9.01 5.65 -11.16
CA VAL A 122 -7.74 6.14 -10.64
C VAL A 122 -6.81 6.60 -11.76
N HIS A 123 -6.72 5.85 -12.87
CA HIS A 123 -5.96 6.29 -14.06
C HIS A 123 -6.52 7.58 -14.68
N LYS A 124 -7.85 7.70 -14.81
CA LYS A 124 -8.50 8.93 -15.30
C LYS A 124 -8.18 10.15 -14.41
N ALA A 125 -8.08 9.93 -13.10
CA ALA A 125 -7.68 10.95 -12.13
C ALA A 125 -6.17 11.26 -12.15
N GLY A 126 -5.37 10.51 -12.92
CA GLY A 126 -3.91 10.67 -12.99
C GLY A 126 -3.15 9.99 -11.85
N GLY A 127 -3.77 9.01 -11.21
CA GLY A 127 -3.20 8.19 -10.15
C GLY A 127 -2.65 6.84 -10.63
N CYS A 128 -2.21 6.02 -9.69
CA CYS A 128 -1.81 4.62 -9.90
C CYS A 128 -2.26 3.72 -8.75
N VAL A 129 -2.26 2.42 -9.00
CA VAL A 129 -2.72 1.37 -8.10
C VAL A 129 -1.61 0.35 -7.89
N ILE A 130 -1.29 0.00 -6.63
CA ILE A 130 -0.33 -1.04 -6.25
C ILE A 130 -1.07 -2.11 -5.44
N GLN A 131 -0.96 -3.38 -5.83
CA GLN A 131 -1.48 -4.45 -4.98
C GLN A 131 -0.62 -4.57 -3.72
N ALA A 132 -1.22 -4.36 -2.54
CA ALA A 132 -0.55 -4.42 -1.25
C ALA A 132 -0.32 -5.88 -0.82
N HIS A 133 0.85 -6.16 -0.22
CA HIS A 133 1.21 -7.44 0.44
C HIS A 133 0.44 -8.70 -0.04
N PRO A 134 0.49 -9.05 -1.34
CA PRO A 134 -0.46 -9.95 -2.02
C PRO A 134 -0.47 -11.39 -1.51
N PHE A 135 0.61 -11.86 -0.86
CA PHE A 135 0.70 -13.23 -0.31
C PHE A 135 0.45 -13.30 1.19
N ARG A 136 0.16 -12.15 1.83
CA ARG A 136 -0.16 -12.14 3.26
C ARG A 136 -1.39 -12.98 3.55
N MET A 137 -1.28 -13.89 4.53
CA MET A 137 -2.41 -14.63 5.08
C MET A 137 -2.71 -14.20 6.50
N ARG A 138 -3.99 -14.05 6.81
CA ARG A 138 -4.51 -13.81 8.15
C ARG A 138 -5.53 -14.88 8.51
N GLY A 139 -5.73 -15.13 9.80
CA GLY A 139 -6.63 -16.17 10.28
C GLY A 139 -8.09 -16.04 9.84
N TYR A 140 -8.51 -14.88 9.35
CA TYR A 140 -9.85 -14.63 8.80
C TYR A 140 -9.94 -14.79 7.28
N MET A 141 -8.80 -14.99 6.61
CA MET A 141 -8.73 -15.18 5.15
C MET A 141 -8.83 -16.66 4.81
N ASP A 142 -9.51 -17.00 3.74
CA ASP A 142 -9.65 -18.36 3.23
C ASP A 142 -8.80 -18.61 1.97
N ARG A 143 -8.24 -17.54 1.37
CA ARG A 143 -7.44 -17.59 0.15
C ARG A 143 -6.63 -16.33 -0.08
N ILE A 144 -5.58 -16.49 -0.86
CA ILE A 144 -4.78 -15.39 -1.42
C ILE A 144 -5.35 -15.03 -2.79
N ARG A 145 -5.49 -13.75 -3.09
CA ARG A 145 -5.92 -13.26 -4.41
C ARG A 145 -4.83 -12.39 -5.03
N LEU A 146 -4.46 -12.74 -6.26
CA LEU A 146 -3.45 -12.06 -7.07
C LEU A 146 -4.16 -11.38 -8.25
N GLY A 147 -4.12 -10.07 -8.31
CA GLY A 147 -4.79 -9.27 -9.33
C GLY A 147 -3.82 -8.48 -10.21
N PRO A 148 -2.98 -9.14 -11.05
CA PRO A 148 -1.97 -8.44 -11.84
C PRO A 148 -2.58 -7.47 -12.86
N ASP A 149 -3.80 -7.73 -13.31
CA ASP A 149 -4.51 -6.90 -14.29
C ASP A 149 -5.31 -5.76 -13.64
N PHE A 150 -5.34 -5.70 -12.30
CA PHE A 150 -6.02 -4.66 -11.52
C PHE A 150 -5.06 -3.71 -10.79
N ALA A 151 -3.76 -3.79 -11.11
CA ALA A 151 -2.74 -2.95 -10.48
C ALA A 151 -1.59 -2.61 -11.45
N ASP A 152 -0.96 -1.46 -11.27
CA ASP A 152 0.20 -1.01 -12.02
C ASP A 152 1.51 -1.59 -11.49
N GLY A 153 1.47 -2.07 -10.26
CA GLY A 153 2.60 -2.66 -9.56
C GLY A 153 2.19 -3.45 -8.32
N ILE A 154 3.16 -3.88 -7.56
CA ILE A 154 2.99 -4.79 -6.44
C ILE A 154 3.93 -4.43 -5.29
N GLU A 155 3.43 -4.47 -4.07
CA GLU A 155 4.25 -4.39 -2.86
C GLU A 155 4.85 -5.78 -2.58
N VAL A 156 6.12 -5.96 -2.97
CA VAL A 156 6.80 -7.26 -2.84
C VAL A 156 7.41 -7.48 -1.46
N ALA A 157 7.52 -6.43 -0.66
CA ALA A 157 8.00 -6.54 0.71
C ALA A 157 7.21 -5.61 1.62
N ASN A 158 6.80 -6.17 2.76
CA ASN A 158 6.03 -5.46 3.77
C ASN A 158 6.52 -5.89 5.15
N ALA A 159 6.84 -4.92 6.03
CA ALA A 159 7.39 -5.24 7.35
C ALA A 159 6.43 -6.04 8.25
N GLY A 160 5.14 -6.00 7.97
CA GLY A 160 4.12 -6.82 8.65
C GLY A 160 3.96 -8.25 8.12
N ASN A 161 4.78 -8.67 7.13
CA ASN A 161 4.73 -10.00 6.52
C ASN A 161 5.78 -10.95 7.10
N GLU A 162 5.52 -12.25 6.94
CA GLU A 162 6.58 -13.26 7.04
C GLU A 162 7.52 -13.18 5.83
N ALA A 163 8.78 -13.60 6.00
CA ALA A 163 9.76 -13.56 4.91
C ALA A 163 9.33 -14.40 3.68
N LEU A 164 8.61 -15.50 3.93
CA LEU A 164 8.07 -16.36 2.88
C LEU A 164 7.05 -15.62 2.00
N ASP A 165 6.17 -14.81 2.58
CA ASP A 165 5.17 -14.05 1.83
C ASP A 165 5.84 -13.04 0.90
N ASP A 166 6.86 -12.35 1.39
CA ASP A 166 7.63 -11.37 0.61
C ASP A 166 8.45 -12.06 -0.50
N ALA A 167 9.04 -13.21 -0.23
CA ALA A 167 9.78 -13.96 -1.25
C ALA A 167 8.86 -14.47 -2.38
N ARG A 168 7.64 -14.89 -2.04
CA ARG A 168 6.60 -15.26 -3.02
C ARG A 168 6.15 -14.04 -3.83
N ALA A 169 5.89 -12.91 -3.16
CA ALA A 169 5.49 -11.67 -3.81
C ALA A 169 6.58 -11.17 -4.78
N TRP A 170 7.84 -11.24 -4.37
CA TRP A 170 8.97 -10.85 -5.22
C TRP A 170 9.11 -11.75 -6.46
N ARG A 171 8.99 -13.08 -6.29
CA ARG A 171 9.01 -14.04 -7.40
C ARG A 171 7.87 -13.78 -8.39
N TYR A 172 6.66 -13.64 -7.88
CA TYR A 172 5.48 -13.31 -8.66
C TYR A 172 5.63 -11.98 -9.41
N GLY A 173 6.10 -10.93 -8.73
CA GLY A 173 6.33 -9.62 -9.35
C GLY A 173 7.36 -9.68 -10.48
N LYS A 174 8.43 -10.46 -10.32
CA LYS A 174 9.44 -10.70 -11.39
C LYS A 174 8.85 -11.44 -12.57
N GLU A 175 8.11 -12.50 -12.33
CA GLU A 175 7.53 -13.33 -13.39
C GLU A 175 6.51 -12.58 -14.22
N LYS A 176 5.67 -11.78 -13.57
CA LYS A 176 4.68 -10.91 -14.24
C LYS A 176 5.28 -9.62 -14.78
N GLY A 177 6.53 -9.33 -14.47
CA GLY A 177 7.18 -8.09 -14.87
C GLY A 177 6.50 -6.85 -14.28
N LEU A 178 5.93 -6.94 -13.07
CA LEU A 178 5.26 -5.84 -12.39
C LEU A 178 6.27 -4.83 -11.81
N VAL A 179 5.86 -3.58 -11.66
CA VAL A 179 6.63 -2.62 -10.88
C VAL A 179 6.60 -3.06 -9.41
N MET A 180 7.77 -3.14 -8.78
CA MET A 180 7.91 -3.63 -7.41
C MET A 180 8.16 -2.49 -6.44
N THR A 181 7.42 -2.46 -5.34
CA THR A 181 7.55 -1.51 -4.23
C THR A 181 7.71 -2.23 -2.90
N ALA A 182 7.98 -1.49 -1.84
CA ALA A 182 8.04 -1.99 -0.48
C ALA A 182 7.55 -0.93 0.51
N GLY A 183 6.88 -1.35 1.57
CA GLY A 183 6.40 -0.49 2.65
C GLY A 183 6.39 -1.19 3.99
N SER A 184 6.24 -0.43 5.08
CA SER A 184 6.24 -1.02 6.42
C SER A 184 4.85 -1.50 6.86
N ASP A 185 3.79 -0.96 6.29
CA ASP A 185 2.41 -1.13 6.79
C ASP A 185 2.35 -0.76 8.29
N ASN A 186 2.96 0.37 8.58
CA ASN A 186 3.22 0.75 9.96
C ASN A 186 1.98 1.34 10.63
N HIS A 187 1.61 0.76 11.75
CA HIS A 187 0.46 1.16 12.55
C HIS A 187 0.85 1.86 13.87
N ARG A 188 2.14 1.92 14.18
CA ARG A 188 2.65 2.48 15.45
C ARG A 188 4.06 3.05 15.30
N SER A 189 4.37 4.06 16.10
CA SER A 189 5.72 4.60 16.24
C SER A 189 6.11 4.65 17.71
N PRO A 190 7.25 4.09 18.11
CA PRO A 190 8.25 3.45 17.26
C PRO A 190 7.78 2.12 16.64
N ALA A 191 8.30 1.80 15.46
CA ALA A 191 8.12 0.53 14.79
C ALA A 191 9.34 -0.36 14.96
N ASP A 192 9.13 -1.68 14.93
CA ASP A 192 10.21 -2.66 15.12
C ASP A 192 11.03 -2.83 13.84
N GLU A 193 10.39 -2.80 12.68
CA GLU A 193 11.01 -2.89 11.36
C GLU A 193 10.50 -1.77 10.45
N LEU A 194 11.37 -1.27 9.60
CA LEU A 194 11.09 -0.18 8.67
C LEU A 194 11.52 -0.55 7.25
N TYR A 195 10.56 -0.52 6.35
CA TYR A 195 10.76 -0.76 4.93
C TYR A 195 10.44 0.51 4.13
N GLY A 196 10.55 0.43 2.82
CA GLY A 196 10.20 1.53 1.93
C GLY A 196 10.90 1.43 0.59
N VAL A 197 10.99 2.57 -0.09
CA VAL A 197 11.62 2.68 -1.40
C VAL A 197 12.77 3.69 -1.39
N ARG A 198 13.81 3.39 -2.17
CA ARG A 198 14.95 4.30 -2.42
C ARG A 198 14.83 4.87 -3.81
N LEU A 199 14.74 6.19 -3.90
CA LEU A 199 14.59 6.91 -5.15
C LEU A 199 15.86 7.72 -5.45
N GLU A 200 16.21 7.82 -6.73
CA GLU A 200 17.35 8.63 -7.17
C GLU A 200 17.09 10.14 -7.06
N LYS A 201 15.82 10.53 -7.15
CA LYS A 201 15.37 11.92 -7.08
C LYS A 201 14.37 12.11 -5.94
N ARG A 202 14.46 13.27 -5.28
CA ARG A 202 13.46 13.69 -4.29
C ARG A 202 12.13 13.94 -4.98
N LEU A 203 11.06 13.42 -4.40
CA LEU A 203 9.72 13.72 -4.86
C LEU A 203 9.36 15.17 -4.54
N THR A 204 8.78 15.85 -5.51
CA THR A 204 8.22 17.21 -5.32
C THR A 204 6.71 17.17 -5.11
N SER A 205 6.07 16.10 -5.57
CA SER A 205 4.65 15.80 -5.38
C SER A 205 4.42 14.29 -5.49
N ILE A 206 3.25 13.83 -5.08
CA ILE A 206 2.85 12.44 -5.27
C ILE A 206 2.81 12.04 -6.75
N SER A 207 2.56 13.00 -7.66
CA SER A 207 2.56 12.76 -9.11
C SER A 207 3.92 12.30 -9.64
N ASP A 208 5.03 12.64 -8.97
CA ASP A 208 6.36 12.15 -9.36
C ASP A 208 6.47 10.65 -9.10
N TYR A 209 5.96 10.19 -7.94
CA TYR A 209 5.90 8.76 -7.61
C TYR A 209 4.97 8.00 -8.58
N VAL A 210 3.77 8.54 -8.83
CA VAL A 210 2.83 7.98 -9.80
C VAL A 210 3.48 7.82 -11.19
N LYS A 211 4.17 8.85 -11.68
CA LYS A 211 4.89 8.79 -12.97
C LYS A 211 5.96 7.70 -13.00
N MET A 212 6.66 7.47 -11.89
CA MET A 212 7.65 6.39 -11.83
C MET A 212 6.99 5.02 -11.98
N ILE A 213 5.86 4.79 -11.32
CA ILE A 213 5.07 3.56 -11.43
C ILE A 213 4.55 3.39 -12.87
N MET A 214 3.86 4.39 -13.39
CA MET A 214 3.23 4.33 -14.72
C MET A 214 4.24 4.19 -15.87
N ASN A 215 5.44 4.76 -15.73
CA ASN A 215 6.55 4.58 -16.68
C ASN A 215 7.33 3.29 -16.44
N ARG A 216 6.93 2.44 -15.50
CA ARG A 216 7.57 1.17 -15.14
C ARG A 216 9.06 1.32 -14.79
N ASN A 217 9.40 2.41 -14.13
CA ASN A 217 10.77 2.65 -13.69
C ASN A 217 11.18 1.63 -12.62
N VAL A 218 12.45 1.26 -12.61
CA VAL A 218 13.00 0.44 -11.53
C VAL A 218 13.06 1.30 -10.26
N ILE A 219 12.44 0.81 -9.19
CA ILE A 219 12.42 1.42 -7.86
C ILE A 219 13.33 0.61 -6.95
N GLY A 220 14.26 1.28 -6.26
CA GLY A 220 15.11 0.63 -5.26
C GLY A 220 14.29 0.26 -4.03
N LEU A 221 14.39 -0.97 -3.57
CA LEU A 221 13.72 -1.41 -2.35
C LEU A 221 14.61 -1.13 -1.12
N TYR A 222 14.01 -0.67 -0.03
CA TYR A 222 14.63 -0.56 1.27
C TYR A 222 14.03 -1.62 2.19
N VAL A 223 14.73 -2.75 2.30
CA VAL A 223 14.33 -3.94 3.05
C VAL A 223 15.58 -4.55 3.69
N PRO A 224 15.45 -5.41 4.72
CA PRO A 224 16.58 -6.16 5.27
C PRO A 224 17.30 -7.00 4.19
N GLU A 225 18.61 -7.15 4.36
CA GLU A 225 19.41 -8.02 3.50
C GLU A 225 18.91 -9.47 3.60
N GLY A 226 18.84 -10.17 2.47
CA GLY A 226 18.36 -11.54 2.41
C GLY A 226 16.84 -11.72 2.52
N ARG A 227 16.05 -10.64 2.56
CA ARG A 227 14.59 -10.72 2.77
C ARG A 227 13.86 -11.64 1.79
N PHE A 228 14.36 -11.77 0.57
CA PHE A 228 13.78 -12.61 -0.48
C PHE A 228 14.47 -13.98 -0.64
N GLU A 229 15.46 -14.26 0.21
CA GLU A 229 16.18 -15.53 0.22
C GLU A 229 15.48 -16.52 1.15
N LEU A 230 15.05 -17.64 0.60
CA LEU A 230 14.44 -18.72 1.39
C LEU A 230 15.50 -19.75 1.78
N ALA A 231 15.72 -19.92 3.06
CA ALA A 231 16.50 -21.05 3.59
C ALA A 231 15.60 -22.28 3.70
N GLY A 232 15.60 -23.11 2.63
CA GLY A 232 14.81 -24.34 2.58
C GLY A 232 13.51 -24.22 1.77
N VAL A 233 12.83 -25.36 1.58
CA VAL A 233 11.49 -25.42 1.00
C VAL A 233 10.50 -25.38 2.17
N PRO A 234 9.71 -24.32 2.32
CA PRO A 234 8.72 -24.26 3.40
C PRO A 234 7.63 -25.32 3.14
N GLU A 235 7.16 -25.98 4.19
CA GLU A 235 5.92 -26.75 4.11
C GLU A 235 4.77 -25.80 3.78
N ILE A 236 4.08 -26.11 2.67
CA ILE A 236 2.92 -25.32 2.25
C ILE A 236 1.77 -25.71 3.15
N ASP A 237 1.27 -24.76 3.91
CA ASP A 237 -0.02 -24.92 4.56
C ASP A 237 -1.11 -24.97 3.48
N GLU A 238 -1.88 -26.05 3.41
CA GLU A 238 -2.99 -26.20 2.44
C GLU A 238 -4.02 -25.07 2.50
N ARG A 239 -3.99 -24.26 3.57
CA ARG A 239 -4.78 -23.06 3.72
C ARG A 239 -4.33 -21.90 2.80
N HIS A 240 -3.08 -21.90 2.33
CA HIS A 240 -2.51 -20.86 1.47
C HIS A 240 -2.84 -21.09 -0.01
N LYS A 241 -4.11 -21.31 -0.33
CA LYS A 241 -4.54 -21.40 -1.73
C LYS A 241 -4.49 -20.02 -2.37
N ALA A 242 -3.68 -19.89 -3.42
CA ALA A 242 -3.61 -18.68 -4.21
C ALA A 242 -4.46 -18.78 -5.48
N TYR A 243 -5.09 -17.69 -5.82
CA TYR A 243 -5.94 -17.55 -7.00
C TYR A 243 -5.52 -16.29 -7.75
N LEU A 244 -5.51 -16.38 -9.07
CA LEU A 244 -5.53 -15.22 -9.95
C LEU A 244 -6.96 -14.71 -10.06
N LEU A 245 -7.11 -13.41 -10.17
CA LEU A 245 -8.37 -12.78 -10.55
C LEU A 245 -8.37 -12.68 -12.08
N ASP A 246 -9.43 -13.19 -12.72
CA ASP A 246 -9.66 -12.95 -14.14
C ASP A 246 -10.20 -11.54 -14.40
N ASP A 247 -10.37 -11.16 -15.68
CA ASP A 247 -10.89 -9.82 -16.08
C ASP A 247 -12.25 -9.48 -15.46
N SER A 248 -13.02 -10.47 -15.03
CA SER A 248 -14.30 -10.29 -14.31
C SER A 248 -14.13 -10.20 -12.79
N GLY A 249 -12.91 -10.39 -12.27
CA GLY A 249 -12.58 -10.44 -10.83
C GLY A 249 -12.96 -11.77 -10.16
N GLN A 250 -13.13 -12.86 -10.94
CA GLN A 250 -13.38 -14.20 -10.42
C GLN A 250 -12.08 -14.95 -10.14
N ASP A 251 -12.12 -15.85 -9.16
CA ASP A 251 -10.96 -16.63 -8.74
C ASP A 251 -10.63 -17.74 -9.75
N ILE A 252 -9.42 -17.71 -10.32
CA ILE A 252 -8.81 -18.80 -11.11
C ILE A 252 -7.63 -19.35 -10.30
N PRO A 253 -7.43 -20.67 -10.18
CA PRO A 253 -6.29 -21.22 -9.47
C PRO A 253 -4.96 -20.64 -9.97
N ALA A 254 -4.14 -20.12 -9.08
CA ALA A 254 -2.81 -19.62 -9.44
C ALA A 254 -1.87 -20.78 -9.77
N PRO A 255 -0.83 -20.56 -10.62
CA PRO A 255 0.21 -21.53 -10.88
C PRO A 255 0.89 -22.00 -9.58
N LYS A 256 1.12 -23.30 -9.44
CA LYS A 256 1.72 -23.86 -8.21
C LYS A 256 3.12 -23.31 -7.93
N GLU A 257 3.90 -23.06 -8.98
CA GLU A 257 5.25 -22.51 -8.90
C GLU A 257 5.34 -21.14 -8.21
N TRP A 258 4.23 -20.46 -8.00
CA TRP A 258 4.20 -19.19 -7.25
C TRP A 258 3.95 -19.40 -5.76
N ILE A 259 3.45 -20.57 -5.41
CA ILE A 259 3.07 -20.90 -4.04
C ILE A 259 4.18 -21.74 -3.40
N ASP A 260 4.79 -22.61 -4.21
CA ASP A 260 5.89 -23.50 -3.82
C ASP A 260 7.25 -22.74 -3.83
#